data_6aadb4bd419b6c4bc00109ac4cacd90f
#
_entry.id   6aadb4bd419b6c4bc00109ac4cacd90f
#
_cell.length_a   1.000
_cell.length_b   1.000
_cell.length_c   1.000
_cell.angle_alpha   90.00
_cell.angle_beta   90.00
_cell.angle_gamma   90.00
#
_symmetry.space_group_name_H-M   'P 1'
#
loop_
_entity.id
_entity.type
_entity.pdbx_description
1 polymer ?
#
loop_
_entity_poly.entity_id
_entity_poly.type
_entity_poly.pdbx_seq_one_letter_code
_entity_poly.pdbx_strand_id
1 'polypeptide(L)'
;MPDKRKIEMYKSMFLSIAVLLSGTSLACADPAADALATHLYAGTLDGGKEALAALPDDAGKKSAEGILAFVTSIEKLGQGLHRHGLETHPGGMMMQLPVLRMPVPANPSPEPITYEKWRGLLEALLADMAAADALLAEGAKGEANLPLDLLKIRLDLDEDGKTSDAESLGGIMAAVTRQPLPEGSAAKMEFAFDKADVLWLRGYIHFLSAALQFGLAMDFEDSFNATAHAWFPRSGLPFAEALLKPTAPGAGFADNSIGDALAFVHMMNWKVADPARLSDA
;
A
#
# COMPACT_ATOMS: atom_id res chain seq x y z
N MET A 1 -31.43 61.45 1.58
CA MET A 1 -31.96 60.44 0.63
C MET A 1 -30.78 59.93 -0.19
N PRO A 2 -30.47 58.65 -0.15
CA PRO A 2 -29.36 58.11 -0.94
C PRO A 2 -29.72 58.14 -2.43
N ASP A 3 -28.76 58.49 -3.26
CA ASP A 3 -28.90 58.69 -4.69
C ASP A 3 -29.25 57.36 -5.39
N LYS A 4 -30.46 57.30 -5.95
CA LYS A 4 -30.99 56.10 -6.65
C LYS A 4 -30.06 55.61 -7.75
N ARG A 5 -29.28 56.49 -8.41
CA ARG A 5 -28.34 56.13 -9.46
C ARG A 5 -27.16 55.32 -8.95
N LYS A 6 -26.68 55.60 -7.74
CA LYS A 6 -25.61 54.79 -7.14
C LYS A 6 -26.10 53.38 -6.76
N ILE A 7 -27.35 53.26 -6.31
CA ILE A 7 -27.91 51.93 -5.93
C ILE A 7 -28.08 51.05 -7.20
N GLU A 8 -28.51 51.62 -8.31
CA GLU A 8 -28.65 50.88 -9.57
C GLU A 8 -27.28 50.46 -10.15
N MET A 9 -26.25 51.32 -10.02
CA MET A 9 -24.91 51.03 -10.45
C MET A 9 -24.28 49.87 -9.64
N TYR A 10 -24.49 49.82 -8.32
CA TYR A 10 -24.05 48.70 -7.49
C TYR A 10 -24.80 47.39 -7.79
N LYS A 11 -26.11 47.47 -8.07
CA LYS A 11 -26.89 46.29 -8.49
C LYS A 11 -26.40 45.71 -9.80
N SER A 12 -26.08 46.55 -10.77
CA SER A 12 -25.54 46.15 -12.07
C SER A 12 -24.15 45.53 -11.92
N MET A 13 -23.29 46.07 -11.02
CA MET A 13 -21.96 45.57 -10.78
C MET A 13 -21.97 44.22 -10.02
N PHE A 14 -22.90 44.04 -9.06
CA PHE A 14 -23.10 42.77 -8.38
C PHE A 14 -23.69 41.69 -9.30
N LEU A 15 -24.56 42.03 -10.22
CA LEU A 15 -25.13 41.09 -11.18
C LEU A 15 -24.08 40.63 -12.21
N SER A 16 -23.14 41.51 -12.61
CA SER A 16 -22.03 41.17 -13.51
C SER A 16 -20.97 40.29 -12.84
N ILE A 17 -20.74 40.44 -11.53
CA ILE A 17 -19.85 39.58 -10.77
C ILE A 17 -20.50 38.21 -10.52
N ALA A 18 -21.81 38.14 -10.30
CA ALA A 18 -22.52 36.89 -10.12
C ALA A 18 -22.54 36.01 -11.40
N VAL A 19 -22.53 36.64 -12.59
CA VAL A 19 -22.45 35.89 -13.87
C VAL A 19 -21.04 35.40 -14.19
N LEU A 20 -20.00 36.04 -13.63
CA LEU A 20 -18.60 35.58 -13.78
C LEU A 20 -18.23 34.48 -12.79
N LEU A 21 -18.99 34.27 -11.71
CA LEU A 21 -18.80 33.21 -10.73
C LEU A 21 -19.67 31.96 -10.99
N SER A 22 -20.54 31.99 -11.98
CA SER A 22 -21.33 30.83 -12.41
C SER A 22 -20.69 30.00 -13.52
N GLY A 23 -19.41 30.23 -13.81
CA GLY A 23 -18.55 29.28 -14.50
C GLY A 23 -18.09 28.19 -13.53
N THR A 24 -18.99 27.55 -12.78
CA THR A 24 -18.78 26.19 -12.35
C THR A 24 -18.74 25.36 -13.63
N SER A 25 -17.55 25.18 -14.20
CA SER A 25 -17.30 24.00 -14.97
C SER A 25 -17.84 22.87 -14.07
N LEU A 26 -18.94 22.25 -14.46
CA LEU A 26 -19.22 20.87 -14.09
C LEU A 26 -17.92 20.18 -14.50
N ALA A 27 -17.02 19.95 -13.54
CA ALA A 27 -15.90 19.06 -13.73
C ALA A 27 -16.58 17.75 -14.12
N CYS A 28 -16.63 17.47 -15.40
CA CYS A 28 -17.06 16.19 -15.90
C CYS A 28 -16.10 15.22 -15.20
N ALA A 29 -16.62 14.30 -14.40
CA ALA A 29 -15.77 13.32 -13.74
C ALA A 29 -14.92 12.70 -14.83
N ASP A 30 -13.61 12.64 -14.59
CA ASP A 30 -12.68 12.01 -15.51
C ASP A 30 -13.14 10.54 -15.67
N PRO A 31 -13.42 10.03 -16.87
CA PRO A 31 -13.81 8.63 -17.05
C PRO A 31 -12.85 7.65 -16.41
N ALA A 32 -11.56 8.01 -16.32
CA ALA A 32 -10.55 7.22 -15.62
C ALA A 32 -10.75 7.23 -14.10
N ALA A 33 -11.25 8.34 -13.52
CA ALA A 33 -11.58 8.42 -12.10
C ALA A 33 -12.71 7.48 -11.71
N ASP A 34 -13.79 7.47 -12.51
CA ASP A 34 -14.94 6.60 -12.25
C ASP A 34 -14.58 5.12 -12.39
N ALA A 35 -13.83 4.76 -13.44
CA ALA A 35 -13.34 3.38 -13.64
C ALA A 35 -12.42 2.94 -12.49
N LEU A 36 -11.45 3.78 -12.11
CA LEU A 36 -10.53 3.51 -11.02
C LEU A 36 -11.26 3.33 -9.69
N ALA A 37 -12.10 4.31 -9.31
CA ALA A 37 -12.84 4.27 -8.04
C ALA A 37 -13.77 3.04 -7.95
N THR A 38 -14.49 2.72 -9.03
CA THR A 38 -15.39 1.57 -9.07
C THR A 38 -14.67 0.28 -8.70
N HIS A 39 -13.53 0.02 -9.31
CA HIS A 39 -12.80 -1.22 -9.12
C HIS A 39 -11.97 -1.26 -7.84
N LEU A 40 -11.40 -0.10 -7.42
CA LEU A 40 -10.72 0.00 -6.12
C LEU A 40 -11.67 -0.23 -4.94
N TYR A 41 -12.92 0.28 -5.04
CA TYR A 41 -13.88 0.13 -3.94
C TYR A 41 -14.54 -1.24 -3.92
N ALA A 42 -14.61 -1.90 -5.07
CA ALA A 42 -15.12 -3.26 -5.17
C ALA A 42 -14.06 -4.35 -4.88
N GLY A 43 -12.76 -3.99 -4.81
CA GLY A 43 -11.67 -4.96 -4.70
C GLY A 43 -11.50 -5.82 -5.96
N THR A 44 -11.88 -5.30 -7.14
CA THR A 44 -11.81 -6.03 -8.41
C THR A 44 -10.72 -5.44 -9.31
N LEU A 45 -9.45 -5.48 -8.84
CA LEU A 45 -8.36 -4.72 -9.46
C LEU A 45 -8.06 -5.15 -10.89
N ASP A 46 -8.19 -6.42 -11.23
CA ASP A 46 -8.02 -6.90 -12.61
C ASP A 46 -9.09 -6.34 -13.55
N GLY A 47 -10.36 -6.28 -13.11
CA GLY A 47 -11.41 -5.59 -13.85
C GLY A 47 -11.10 -4.10 -14.07
N GLY A 48 -10.42 -3.46 -13.11
CA GLY A 48 -9.94 -2.09 -13.22
C GLY A 48 -8.93 -1.91 -14.36
N LYS A 49 -8.01 -2.86 -14.54
CA LYS A 49 -7.05 -2.82 -15.66
C LYS A 49 -7.77 -2.88 -17.02
N GLU A 50 -8.76 -3.78 -17.15
CA GLU A 50 -9.54 -3.91 -18.37
C GLU A 50 -10.36 -2.64 -18.65
N ALA A 51 -11.02 -2.09 -17.61
CA ALA A 51 -11.82 -0.88 -17.75
C ALA A 51 -10.97 0.33 -18.15
N LEU A 52 -9.80 0.53 -17.54
CA LEU A 52 -8.87 1.61 -17.89
C LEU A 52 -8.27 1.41 -19.29
N ALA A 53 -7.94 0.18 -19.67
CA ALA A 53 -7.39 -0.12 -20.99
C ALA A 53 -8.33 0.28 -22.13
N ALA A 54 -9.65 0.26 -21.91
CA ALA A 54 -10.66 0.65 -22.89
C ALA A 54 -10.79 2.16 -23.10
N LEU A 55 -10.19 2.99 -22.22
CA LEU A 55 -10.26 4.45 -22.29
C LEU A 55 -9.22 5.05 -23.24
N PRO A 56 -9.46 6.27 -23.76
CA PRO A 56 -8.46 7.01 -24.53
C PRO A 56 -7.18 7.23 -23.71
N ASP A 57 -6.04 7.27 -24.41
CA ASP A 57 -4.72 7.45 -23.80
C ASP A 57 -4.50 8.94 -23.49
N ASP A 58 -4.52 9.28 -22.19
CA ASP A 58 -4.27 10.61 -21.67
C ASP A 58 -3.58 10.56 -20.29
N ALA A 59 -3.31 11.73 -19.72
CA ALA A 59 -2.63 11.83 -18.43
C ALA A 59 -3.48 11.29 -17.26
N GLY A 60 -4.79 11.50 -17.30
CA GLY A 60 -5.73 11.00 -16.29
C GLY A 60 -5.73 9.47 -16.26
N LYS A 61 -5.86 8.84 -17.42
CA LYS A 61 -5.78 7.37 -17.56
C LYS A 61 -4.42 6.85 -17.07
N LYS A 62 -3.30 7.46 -17.48
CA LYS A 62 -1.96 7.01 -17.05
C LYS A 62 -1.77 7.12 -15.54
N SER A 63 -2.27 8.19 -14.93
CA SER A 63 -2.28 8.35 -13.48
C SER A 63 -3.13 7.28 -12.79
N ALA A 64 -4.33 7.02 -13.32
CA ALA A 64 -5.21 5.98 -12.80
C ALA A 64 -4.61 4.57 -12.93
N GLU A 65 -4.03 4.24 -14.10
CA GLU A 65 -3.29 2.98 -14.30
C GLU A 65 -2.13 2.82 -13.30
N GLY A 66 -1.38 3.90 -13.05
CA GLY A 66 -0.28 3.88 -12.09
C GLY A 66 -0.73 3.70 -10.64
N ILE A 67 -1.80 4.39 -10.22
CA ILE A 67 -2.40 4.20 -8.88
C ILE A 67 -2.91 2.76 -8.74
N LEU A 68 -3.64 2.25 -9.73
CA LEU A 68 -4.14 0.88 -9.72
C LEU A 68 -3.00 -0.14 -9.64
N ALA A 69 -1.93 0.06 -10.42
CA ALA A 69 -0.76 -0.82 -10.39
C ALA A 69 -0.06 -0.81 -9.02
N PHE A 70 0.06 0.35 -8.37
CA PHE A 70 0.61 0.46 -7.02
C PHE A 70 -0.26 -0.28 -6.00
N VAL A 71 -1.59 -0.10 -6.02
CA VAL A 71 -2.50 -0.83 -5.13
C VAL A 71 -2.45 -2.34 -5.39
N THR A 72 -2.41 -2.75 -6.67
CA THR A 72 -2.24 -4.16 -7.06
C THR A 72 -0.92 -4.76 -6.53
N SER A 73 0.17 -3.98 -6.48
CA SER A 73 1.44 -4.47 -5.93
C SER A 73 1.34 -4.80 -4.43
N ILE A 74 0.56 -4.02 -3.68
CA ILE A 74 0.29 -4.26 -2.26
C ILE A 74 -0.60 -5.50 -2.09
N GLU A 75 -1.64 -5.66 -2.92
CA GLU A 75 -2.51 -6.83 -2.91
C GLU A 75 -1.73 -8.12 -3.17
N LYS A 76 -0.92 -8.17 -4.23
CA LYS A 76 -0.08 -9.32 -4.56
C LYS A 76 0.90 -9.68 -3.43
N LEU A 77 1.49 -8.68 -2.78
CA LEU A 77 2.32 -8.93 -1.60
C LEU A 77 1.49 -9.58 -0.49
N GLY A 78 0.30 -9.07 -0.20
CA GLY A 78 -0.61 -9.64 0.78
C GLY A 78 -0.99 -11.08 0.46
N GLN A 79 -1.34 -11.36 -0.78
CA GLN A 79 -1.64 -12.72 -1.28
C GLN A 79 -0.45 -13.68 -1.09
N GLY A 80 0.76 -13.21 -1.42
CA GLY A 80 1.98 -13.99 -1.16
C GLY A 80 2.21 -14.28 0.32
N LEU A 81 1.98 -13.29 1.18
CA LEU A 81 2.10 -13.44 2.63
C LEU A 81 1.01 -14.37 3.19
N HIS A 82 -0.23 -14.24 2.73
CA HIS A 82 -1.33 -15.14 3.07
C HIS A 82 -1.02 -16.57 2.63
N ARG A 83 -0.56 -16.79 1.41
CA ARG A 83 -0.20 -18.13 0.87
C ARG A 83 0.79 -18.85 1.78
N HIS A 84 1.73 -18.13 2.38
CA HIS A 84 2.70 -18.69 3.33
C HIS A 84 2.25 -18.60 4.78
N GLY A 85 1.04 -18.12 5.07
CA GLY A 85 0.43 -18.09 6.38
C GLY A 85 1.11 -17.13 7.34
N LEU A 86 1.32 -15.88 6.89
CA LEU A 86 1.82 -14.83 7.79
C LEU A 86 0.90 -14.70 9.01
N GLU A 87 1.48 -14.85 10.19
CA GLU A 87 0.83 -14.59 11.47
C GLU A 87 1.43 -13.36 12.12
N THR A 88 0.63 -12.31 12.31
CA THR A 88 1.08 -11.09 12.98
C THR A 88 0.99 -11.27 14.49
N HIS A 89 2.14 -11.33 15.17
CA HIS A 89 2.19 -11.40 16.63
C HIS A 89 2.56 -10.03 17.23
N PRO A 90 1.88 -9.55 18.27
CA PRO A 90 2.28 -8.33 18.96
C PRO A 90 3.57 -8.57 19.75
N GLY A 91 4.66 -7.97 19.34
CA GLY A 91 5.95 -8.05 20.02
C GLY A 91 7.09 -8.45 19.09
N GLY A 92 8.31 -8.22 19.54
CA GLY A 92 9.52 -8.57 18.82
C GLY A 92 10.12 -7.45 17.96
N MET A 93 11.47 -7.47 17.86
CA MET A 93 12.22 -6.43 17.12
C MET A 93 11.92 -6.50 15.62
N MET A 94 11.77 -7.68 15.04
CA MET A 94 11.48 -7.87 13.62
C MET A 94 10.05 -7.39 13.26
N MET A 95 9.15 -7.28 14.23
CA MET A 95 7.84 -6.61 14.03
C MET A 95 7.98 -5.12 13.72
N GLN A 96 9.18 -4.57 13.70
CA GLN A 96 9.42 -3.23 13.16
C GLN A 96 9.37 -3.19 11.63
N LEU A 97 9.51 -4.34 10.94
CA LEU A 97 9.34 -4.40 9.50
C LEU A 97 7.85 -4.22 9.13
N PRO A 98 7.49 -3.16 8.40
CA PRO A 98 6.10 -2.87 8.05
C PRO A 98 5.40 -4.03 7.34
N VAL A 99 6.10 -4.74 6.46
CA VAL A 99 5.59 -5.86 5.68
C VAL A 99 5.06 -7.02 6.56
N LEU A 100 5.70 -7.28 7.71
CA LEU A 100 5.28 -8.32 8.64
C LEU A 100 4.05 -7.94 9.49
N ARG A 101 3.55 -6.72 9.34
CA ARG A 101 2.34 -6.22 10.02
C ARG A 101 1.11 -6.21 9.12
N MET A 102 1.25 -6.69 7.89
CA MET A 102 0.13 -6.73 6.96
C MET A 102 -0.99 -7.62 7.52
N PRO A 103 -2.24 -7.13 7.61
CA PRO A 103 -3.33 -7.85 8.25
C PRO A 103 -3.95 -8.88 7.30
N VAL A 104 -3.15 -9.84 6.85
CA VAL A 104 -3.65 -10.90 5.97
C VAL A 104 -4.57 -11.85 6.74
N PRO A 105 -5.64 -12.36 6.12
CA PRO A 105 -6.49 -13.39 6.72
C PRO A 105 -5.70 -14.65 7.09
N ALA A 106 -6.19 -15.41 8.07
CA ALA A 106 -5.54 -16.65 8.47
C ALA A 106 -5.64 -17.71 7.37
N ASN A 107 -4.52 -18.33 7.01
CA ASN A 107 -4.49 -19.43 6.05
C ASN A 107 -4.47 -20.78 6.79
N PRO A 108 -5.51 -21.62 6.69
CA PRO A 108 -5.56 -22.90 7.38
C PRO A 108 -4.61 -23.95 6.78
N SER A 109 -4.09 -23.73 5.57
CA SER A 109 -3.21 -24.67 4.88
C SER A 109 -2.04 -23.96 4.17
N PRO A 110 -1.18 -23.24 4.93
CA PRO A 110 -0.11 -22.45 4.34
C PRO A 110 0.95 -23.31 3.65
N GLU A 111 1.50 -22.77 2.57
CA GLU A 111 2.65 -23.35 1.90
C GLU A 111 3.94 -23.11 2.70
N PRO A 112 4.92 -24.02 2.61
CA PRO A 112 6.23 -23.76 3.17
C PRO A 112 6.89 -22.53 2.55
N ILE A 113 7.47 -21.67 3.39
CA ILE A 113 8.27 -20.55 2.96
C ILE A 113 9.75 -20.88 3.12
N THR A 114 10.58 -20.44 2.16
CA THR A 114 12.05 -20.49 2.23
C THR A 114 12.59 -19.07 2.14
N TYR A 115 13.88 -18.90 2.43
CA TYR A 115 14.55 -17.62 2.25
C TYR A 115 14.43 -17.07 0.81
N GLU A 116 14.60 -17.94 -0.18
CA GLU A 116 14.48 -17.56 -1.60
C GLU A 116 13.04 -17.12 -1.95
N LYS A 117 12.04 -17.83 -1.43
CA LYS A 117 10.63 -17.44 -1.64
C LYS A 117 10.32 -16.08 -0.99
N TRP A 118 10.82 -15.87 0.23
CA TRP A 118 10.69 -14.60 0.91
C TRP A 118 11.34 -13.46 0.10
N ARG A 119 12.57 -13.64 -0.35
CA ARG A 119 13.24 -12.67 -1.23
C ARG A 119 12.43 -12.44 -2.51
N GLY A 120 11.92 -13.50 -3.12
CA GLY A 120 11.12 -13.41 -4.34
C GLY A 120 9.86 -12.55 -4.18
N LEU A 121 9.19 -12.59 -3.01
CA LEU A 121 8.06 -11.69 -2.73
C LEU A 121 8.49 -10.22 -2.70
N LEU A 122 9.62 -9.91 -2.08
CA LEU A 122 10.15 -8.55 -2.00
C LEU A 122 10.65 -8.06 -3.38
N GLU A 123 11.27 -8.92 -4.17
CA GLU A 123 11.72 -8.61 -5.52
C GLU A 123 10.54 -8.38 -6.48
N ALA A 124 9.48 -9.18 -6.36
CA ALA A 124 8.25 -8.97 -7.12
C ALA A 124 7.58 -7.64 -6.77
N LEU A 125 7.48 -7.30 -5.48
CA LEU A 125 6.98 -6.00 -5.04
C LEU A 125 7.79 -4.84 -5.63
N LEU A 126 9.12 -4.93 -5.60
CA LEU A 126 10.00 -3.92 -6.16
C LEU A 126 9.78 -3.74 -7.66
N ALA A 127 9.65 -4.83 -8.42
CA ALA A 127 9.37 -4.79 -9.85
C ALA A 127 7.98 -4.21 -10.17
N ASP A 128 6.95 -4.60 -9.42
CA ASP A 128 5.60 -4.07 -9.59
C ASP A 128 5.53 -2.57 -9.24
N MET A 129 6.24 -2.12 -8.20
CA MET A 129 6.35 -0.69 -7.87
C MET A 129 7.08 0.11 -8.96
N ALA A 130 8.13 -0.44 -9.57
CA ALA A 130 8.81 0.20 -10.69
C ALA A 130 7.89 0.35 -11.91
N ALA A 131 7.06 -0.66 -12.19
CA ALA A 131 6.05 -0.59 -13.25
C ALA A 131 4.98 0.47 -12.95
N ALA A 132 4.52 0.58 -11.71
CA ALA A 132 3.58 1.62 -11.28
C ALA A 132 4.20 3.02 -11.43
N ASP A 133 5.46 3.22 -11.00
CA ASP A 133 6.16 4.51 -11.16
C ASP A 133 6.29 4.93 -12.63
N ALA A 134 6.57 4.00 -13.52
CA ALA A 134 6.66 4.29 -14.97
C ALA A 134 5.31 4.83 -15.52
N LEU A 135 4.18 4.26 -15.12
CA LEU A 135 2.85 4.74 -15.50
C LEU A 135 2.56 6.12 -14.90
N LEU A 136 2.85 6.30 -13.60
CA LEU A 136 2.70 7.59 -12.92
C LEU A 136 3.59 8.68 -13.53
N ALA A 137 4.80 8.33 -14.01
CA ALA A 137 5.67 9.26 -14.70
C ALA A 137 5.07 9.79 -16.01
N GLU A 138 4.38 8.93 -16.76
CA GLU A 138 3.63 9.35 -17.94
C GLU A 138 2.42 10.22 -17.55
N GLY A 139 1.66 9.81 -16.52
CA GLY A 139 0.53 10.58 -16.01
C GLY A 139 0.92 11.99 -15.53
N ALA A 140 2.08 12.11 -14.88
CA ALA A 140 2.59 13.39 -14.38
C ALA A 140 2.96 14.41 -15.50
N LYS A 141 2.97 14.01 -16.76
CA LYS A 141 3.22 14.93 -17.88
C LYS A 141 2.02 15.83 -18.20
N GLY A 142 0.83 15.51 -17.75
CA GLY A 142 -0.38 16.30 -17.92
C GLY A 142 -1.10 16.58 -16.61
N GLU A 143 -2.33 17.06 -16.72
CA GLU A 143 -3.21 17.26 -15.58
C GLU A 143 -4.08 16.01 -15.37
N ALA A 144 -4.34 15.69 -14.11
CA ALA A 144 -5.25 14.63 -13.69
C ALA A 144 -6.13 15.18 -12.55
N ASN A 145 -7.32 14.63 -12.41
CA ASN A 145 -8.20 14.91 -11.27
C ASN A 145 -8.96 13.62 -10.95
N LEU A 146 -8.42 12.83 -10.05
CA LEU A 146 -8.92 11.51 -9.69
C LEU A 146 -9.42 11.53 -8.24
N PRO A 147 -10.69 11.89 -7.99
CA PRO A 147 -11.24 11.88 -6.64
C PRO A 147 -11.36 10.44 -6.12
N LEU A 148 -10.69 10.16 -5.01
CA LEU A 148 -10.67 8.86 -4.35
C LEU A 148 -10.91 9.00 -2.85
N ASP A 149 -11.70 8.10 -2.29
CA ASP A 149 -11.83 7.89 -0.86
C ASP A 149 -10.95 6.69 -0.44
N LEU A 150 -9.82 6.97 0.17
CA LEU A 150 -8.83 5.94 0.52
C LEU A 150 -9.38 4.87 1.48
N LEU A 151 -10.39 5.22 2.28
CA LEU A 151 -10.98 4.27 3.22
C LEU A 151 -11.93 3.27 2.54
N LYS A 152 -12.38 3.58 1.31
CA LYS A 152 -13.22 2.66 0.53
C LYS A 152 -12.43 1.67 -0.31
N ILE A 153 -11.12 1.88 -0.47
CA ILE A 153 -10.28 0.97 -1.24
C ILE A 153 -10.23 -0.39 -0.55
N ARG A 154 -10.50 -1.44 -1.31
CA ARG A 154 -10.51 -2.83 -0.88
C ARG A 154 -9.49 -3.64 -1.67
N LEU A 155 -8.89 -4.60 -1.01
CA LEU A 155 -7.94 -5.54 -1.58
C LEU A 155 -8.42 -6.95 -1.26
N ASP A 156 -8.14 -7.91 -2.13
CA ASP A 156 -8.39 -9.34 -1.90
C ASP A 156 -7.06 -9.98 -1.50
N LEU A 157 -6.79 -10.04 -0.19
CA LEU A 157 -5.49 -10.48 0.34
C LEU A 157 -5.36 -12.00 0.45
N ASP A 158 -6.46 -12.74 0.34
CA ASP A 158 -6.48 -14.22 0.47
C ASP A 158 -6.93 -14.95 -0.80
N GLU A 159 -7.18 -14.21 -1.88
CA GLU A 159 -7.60 -14.73 -3.18
C GLU A 159 -8.97 -15.47 -3.14
N ASP A 160 -9.84 -15.12 -2.16
CA ASP A 160 -11.17 -15.75 -2.04
C ASP A 160 -12.24 -15.06 -2.91
N GLY A 161 -11.90 -13.98 -3.60
CA GLY A 161 -12.78 -13.18 -4.46
C GLY A 161 -13.74 -12.29 -3.68
N LYS A 162 -13.53 -12.10 -2.39
CA LYS A 162 -14.30 -11.21 -1.52
C LYS A 162 -13.35 -10.28 -0.76
N THR A 163 -13.90 -9.23 -0.22
CA THR A 163 -13.13 -8.28 0.58
C THR A 163 -13.80 -8.06 1.93
N SER A 164 -13.00 -8.00 2.98
CA SER A 164 -13.43 -7.73 4.35
C SER A 164 -13.02 -6.32 4.79
N ASP A 165 -13.49 -5.86 5.94
CA ASP A 165 -13.05 -4.59 6.51
C ASP A 165 -11.56 -4.60 6.89
N ALA A 166 -11.00 -5.75 7.25
CA ALA A 166 -9.57 -5.93 7.52
C ALA A 166 -8.71 -5.73 6.26
N GLU A 167 -9.26 -6.05 5.10
CA GLU A 167 -8.62 -5.95 3.79
C GLU A 167 -8.83 -4.58 3.13
N SER A 168 -9.36 -3.60 3.89
CA SER A 168 -9.38 -2.21 3.44
C SER A 168 -8.00 -1.57 3.50
N LEU A 169 -7.71 -0.63 2.59
CA LEU A 169 -6.48 0.14 2.64
C LEU A 169 -6.31 0.85 3.99
N GLY A 170 -7.41 1.35 4.57
CA GLY A 170 -7.42 1.93 5.91
C GLY A 170 -7.01 0.93 6.99
N GLY A 171 -7.54 -0.29 6.95
CA GLY A 171 -7.17 -1.38 7.86
C GLY A 171 -5.69 -1.74 7.75
N ILE A 172 -5.19 -1.87 6.52
CA ILE A 172 -3.77 -2.12 6.23
C ILE A 172 -2.90 -0.99 6.77
N MET A 173 -3.25 0.27 6.50
CA MET A 173 -2.51 1.42 6.99
C MET A 173 -2.47 1.46 8.53
N ALA A 174 -3.59 1.23 9.19
CA ALA A 174 -3.66 1.18 10.65
C ALA A 174 -2.77 0.09 11.25
N ALA A 175 -2.79 -1.11 10.68
CA ALA A 175 -1.97 -2.24 11.11
C ALA A 175 -0.47 -1.98 10.87
N VAL A 176 -0.10 -1.55 9.67
CA VAL A 176 1.29 -1.32 9.26
C VAL A 176 1.92 -0.16 10.04
N THR A 177 1.20 0.94 10.24
CA THR A 177 1.70 2.11 10.95
C THR A 177 1.54 2.00 12.47
N ARG A 178 0.73 1.06 12.97
CA ARG A 178 0.29 0.95 14.37
C ARG A 178 -0.43 2.21 14.87
N GLN A 179 -1.04 2.95 13.96
CA GLN A 179 -1.82 4.12 14.29
C GLN A 179 -3.29 3.81 14.01
N PRO A 180 -4.17 3.87 15.01
CA PRO A 180 -5.60 3.72 14.74
C PRO A 180 -6.04 4.84 13.80
N LEU A 181 -6.96 4.54 12.91
CA LEU A 181 -7.60 5.58 12.12
C LEU A 181 -8.32 6.53 13.09
N PRO A 182 -8.21 7.86 12.90
CA PRO A 182 -8.89 8.80 13.77
C PRO A 182 -10.40 8.56 13.79
N GLU A 183 -10.97 8.46 14.98
CA GLU A 183 -12.43 8.36 15.15
C GLU A 183 -13.11 9.58 14.52
N GLY A 184 -14.13 9.36 13.70
CA GLY A 184 -14.84 10.42 12.98
C GLY A 184 -14.17 10.85 11.65
N SER A 185 -12.90 10.61 11.41
CA SER A 185 -12.26 10.77 10.08
C SER A 185 -12.60 9.62 9.14
N ALA A 186 -13.06 8.50 9.69
CA ALA A 186 -13.62 7.38 8.93
C ALA A 186 -14.78 7.80 8.01
N ALA A 187 -15.35 8.99 8.19
CA ALA A 187 -16.40 9.48 7.33
C ALA A 187 -15.88 10.01 5.98
N LYS A 188 -14.64 10.52 5.87
CA LYS A 188 -14.14 11.13 4.61
C LYS A 188 -12.60 11.24 4.59
N MET A 189 -11.92 10.31 3.98
CA MET A 189 -10.56 10.50 3.45
C MET A 189 -10.62 10.65 1.92
N GLU A 190 -11.44 11.61 1.48
CA GLU A 190 -11.59 11.96 0.07
C GLU A 190 -10.45 12.89 -0.34
N PHE A 191 -9.66 12.46 -1.29
CA PHE A 191 -8.62 13.26 -1.95
C PHE A 191 -8.95 13.33 -3.43
N ALA A 192 -8.81 14.51 -4.02
CA ALA A 192 -8.80 14.63 -5.46
C ALA A 192 -7.34 14.54 -5.91
N PHE A 193 -6.89 13.33 -6.26
CA PHE A 193 -5.53 13.11 -6.73
C PHE A 193 -5.28 13.93 -7.99
N ASP A 194 -4.49 14.97 -7.83
CA ASP A 194 -3.99 15.82 -8.90
C ASP A 194 -2.55 15.47 -9.28
N LYS A 195 -1.96 16.25 -10.15
CA LYS A 195 -0.58 16.08 -10.56
C LYS A 195 0.43 16.14 -9.40
N ALA A 196 0.18 16.95 -8.38
CA ALA A 196 1.07 17.05 -7.22
C ALA A 196 1.01 15.77 -6.39
N ASP A 197 -0.17 15.19 -6.23
CA ASP A 197 -0.37 13.93 -5.53
C ASP A 197 0.26 12.75 -6.29
N VAL A 198 0.15 12.75 -7.63
CA VAL A 198 0.85 11.76 -8.49
C VAL A 198 2.36 11.84 -8.30
N LEU A 199 2.94 13.04 -8.28
CA LEU A 199 4.37 13.22 -8.02
C LEU A 199 4.76 12.84 -6.59
N TRP A 200 3.90 13.12 -5.61
CA TRP A 200 4.09 12.69 -4.23
C TRP A 200 4.09 11.16 -4.11
N LEU A 201 3.12 10.48 -4.75
CA LEU A 201 3.06 9.01 -4.75
C LEU A 201 4.31 8.39 -5.39
N ARG A 202 4.82 8.97 -6.49
CA ARG A 202 6.10 8.57 -7.09
C ARG A 202 7.26 8.68 -6.10
N GLY A 203 7.36 9.82 -5.41
CA GLY A 203 8.37 10.01 -4.36
C GLY A 203 8.27 8.96 -3.25
N TYR A 204 7.05 8.59 -2.86
CA TYR A 204 6.81 7.56 -1.87
C TYR A 204 7.20 6.15 -2.37
N ILE A 205 6.89 5.84 -3.63
CA ILE A 205 7.33 4.59 -4.27
C ILE A 205 8.86 4.51 -4.30
N HIS A 206 9.56 5.59 -4.66
CA HIS A 206 11.03 5.62 -4.64
C HIS A 206 11.58 5.40 -3.24
N PHE A 207 10.99 6.02 -2.21
CA PHE A 207 11.39 5.81 -0.83
C PHE A 207 11.22 4.35 -0.38
N LEU A 208 10.10 3.72 -0.71
CA LEU A 208 9.87 2.30 -0.42
C LEU A 208 10.83 1.39 -1.20
N SER A 209 11.06 1.71 -2.47
CA SER A 209 11.99 0.97 -3.33
C SER A 209 13.41 1.05 -2.80
N ALA A 210 13.87 2.20 -2.33
CA ALA A 210 15.18 2.35 -1.70
C ALA A 210 15.33 1.46 -0.46
N ALA A 211 14.31 1.42 0.40
CA ALA A 211 14.31 0.55 1.57
C ALA A 211 14.37 -0.94 1.20
N LEU A 212 13.62 -1.35 0.15
CA LEU A 212 13.64 -2.73 -0.36
C LEU A 212 14.99 -3.06 -1.00
N GLN A 213 15.54 -2.18 -1.84
CA GLN A 213 16.86 -2.36 -2.44
C GLN A 213 17.94 -2.52 -1.38
N PHE A 214 17.92 -1.67 -0.34
CA PHE A 214 18.85 -1.79 0.78
C PHE A 214 18.72 -3.16 1.46
N GLY A 215 17.51 -3.61 1.78
CA GLY A 215 17.28 -4.93 2.37
C GLY A 215 17.74 -6.07 1.46
N LEU A 216 17.38 -6.00 0.18
CA LEU A 216 17.73 -7.03 -0.82
C LEU A 216 19.22 -7.03 -1.18
N ALA A 217 19.96 -5.95 -0.92
CA ALA A 217 21.41 -5.92 -1.08
C ALA A 217 22.14 -6.78 -0.05
N MET A 218 21.48 -7.05 1.09
CA MET A 218 22.07 -7.81 2.18
C MET A 218 21.75 -9.31 2.08
N ASP A 219 22.70 -10.13 2.54
CA ASP A 219 22.43 -11.52 2.85
C ASP A 219 21.93 -11.61 4.29
N PHE A 220 20.65 -11.96 4.43
CA PHE A 220 19.99 -12.13 5.73
C PHE A 220 19.43 -13.55 5.92
N GLU A 221 19.96 -14.53 5.19
CA GLU A 221 19.53 -15.92 5.25
C GLU A 221 19.59 -16.49 6.68
N ASP A 222 20.70 -16.26 7.37
CA ASP A 222 20.86 -16.73 8.75
C ASP A 222 19.83 -16.11 9.70
N SER A 223 19.51 -14.81 9.52
CA SER A 223 18.45 -14.13 10.30
C SER A 223 17.07 -14.69 9.98
N PHE A 224 16.79 -14.92 8.69
CA PHE A 224 15.53 -15.52 8.25
C PHE A 224 15.38 -16.93 8.85
N ASN A 225 16.40 -17.76 8.72
CA ASN A 225 16.38 -19.13 9.22
C ASN A 225 16.25 -19.20 10.76
N ALA A 226 16.76 -18.21 11.48
CA ALA A 226 16.64 -18.13 12.93
C ALA A 226 15.25 -17.67 13.39
N THR A 227 14.53 -16.84 12.60
CA THR A 227 13.37 -16.09 13.10
C THR A 227 12.07 -16.27 12.31
N ALA A 228 12.12 -16.79 11.08
CA ALA A 228 10.94 -16.89 10.20
C ALA A 228 9.79 -17.72 10.80
N HIS A 229 10.10 -18.71 11.65
CA HIS A 229 9.10 -19.52 12.34
C HIS A 229 8.18 -18.69 13.26
N ALA A 230 8.63 -17.51 13.68
CA ALA A 230 7.81 -16.62 14.51
C ALA A 230 6.67 -15.94 13.72
N TRP A 231 6.73 -15.95 12.39
CA TRP A 231 5.72 -15.33 11.52
C TRP A 231 5.09 -16.29 10.52
N PHE A 232 5.79 -17.38 10.21
CA PHE A 232 5.33 -18.35 9.23
C PHE A 232 5.33 -19.75 9.85
N PRO A 233 4.15 -20.36 10.06
CA PRO A 233 4.04 -21.66 10.74
C PRO A 233 4.73 -22.79 10.00
N ARG A 234 4.99 -22.65 8.69
CA ARG A 234 5.67 -23.64 7.85
C ARG A 234 6.94 -23.05 7.23
N SER A 235 7.83 -22.54 8.07
CA SER A 235 9.14 -22.05 7.63
C SER A 235 10.16 -23.18 7.31
N GLY A 236 9.79 -24.45 7.54
CA GLY A 236 10.68 -25.60 7.31
C GLY A 236 11.82 -25.73 8.31
N LEU A 237 11.85 -24.89 9.35
CA LEU A 237 12.90 -24.90 10.36
C LEU A 237 12.64 -25.98 11.41
N PRO A 238 13.67 -26.69 11.88
CA PRO A 238 13.52 -27.83 12.83
C PRO A 238 12.88 -27.47 14.17
N PHE A 239 12.88 -26.19 14.56
CA PHE A 239 12.35 -25.72 15.83
C PHE A 239 10.96 -25.06 15.72
N ALA A 240 10.43 -24.87 14.52
CA ALA A 240 9.15 -24.18 14.29
C ALA A 240 8.00 -24.81 15.10
N GLU A 241 7.87 -26.13 15.10
CA GLU A 241 6.81 -26.82 15.82
C GLU A 241 6.94 -26.72 17.35
N ALA A 242 8.17 -26.69 17.87
CA ALA A 242 8.43 -26.59 19.31
C ALA A 242 8.15 -25.16 19.83
N LEU A 243 8.41 -24.14 19.03
CA LEU A 243 8.24 -22.73 19.40
C LEU A 243 6.82 -22.22 19.20
N LEU A 244 6.06 -22.78 18.26
CA LEU A 244 4.66 -22.43 18.02
C LEU A 244 3.68 -23.01 19.06
N LYS A 245 4.12 -23.96 19.91
CA LYS A 245 3.31 -24.52 20.99
C LYS A 245 3.93 -24.16 22.34
N PRO A 246 3.66 -22.96 22.88
CA PRO A 246 4.16 -22.61 24.21
C PRO A 246 3.64 -23.60 25.24
N THR A 247 4.53 -24.37 25.85
CA THR A 247 4.22 -25.43 26.83
C THR A 247 3.91 -24.88 28.22
N ALA A 248 4.09 -23.58 28.44
CA ALA A 248 3.82 -22.90 29.70
C ALA A 248 3.35 -21.44 29.50
N PRO A 249 2.55 -20.88 30.45
CA PRO A 249 2.22 -19.47 30.44
C PRO A 249 3.49 -18.62 30.48
N GLY A 250 3.66 -17.73 29.51
CA GLY A 250 4.83 -16.84 29.37
C GLY A 250 6.00 -17.41 28.56
N ALA A 251 5.98 -18.68 28.17
CA ALA A 251 7.02 -19.26 27.32
C ALA A 251 7.18 -18.49 26.00
N GLY A 252 6.07 -18.12 25.36
CA GLY A 252 6.10 -17.34 24.11
C GLY A 252 6.81 -15.98 24.23
N PHE A 253 6.81 -15.34 25.40
CA PHE A 253 7.56 -14.10 25.60
C PHE A 253 9.08 -14.36 25.65
N ALA A 254 9.51 -15.43 26.34
CA ALA A 254 10.93 -15.78 26.42
C ALA A 254 11.46 -16.22 25.03
N ASP A 255 10.68 -17.02 24.31
CA ASP A 255 11.04 -17.49 22.97
C ASP A 255 11.15 -16.33 21.97
N ASN A 256 10.21 -15.39 21.99
CA ASN A 256 10.27 -14.19 21.17
C ASN A 256 11.48 -13.31 21.52
N SER A 257 11.81 -13.17 22.81
CA SER A 257 12.95 -12.36 23.25
C SER A 257 14.29 -13.00 22.85
N ILE A 258 14.38 -14.32 22.86
CA ILE A 258 15.56 -15.07 22.40
C ILE A 258 15.67 -14.96 20.88
N GLY A 259 14.56 -15.16 20.16
CA GLY A 259 14.50 -14.98 18.71
C GLY A 259 14.92 -13.58 18.29
N ASP A 260 14.44 -12.55 18.99
CA ASP A 260 14.83 -11.15 18.75
C ASP A 260 16.31 -10.90 19.00
N ALA A 261 16.88 -11.45 20.09
CA ALA A 261 18.29 -11.33 20.37
C ALA A 261 19.15 -12.00 19.29
N LEU A 262 18.75 -13.20 18.84
CA LEU A 262 19.40 -13.89 17.73
C LEU A 262 19.29 -13.08 16.42
N ALA A 263 18.09 -12.59 16.10
CA ALA A 263 17.88 -11.76 14.92
C ALA A 263 18.76 -10.50 14.93
N PHE A 264 18.89 -9.86 16.10
CA PHE A 264 19.75 -8.68 16.25
C PHE A 264 21.23 -9.02 16.02
N VAL A 265 21.72 -10.12 16.60
CA VAL A 265 23.11 -10.57 16.40
C VAL A 265 23.37 -10.86 14.92
N HIS A 266 22.45 -11.57 14.27
CA HIS A 266 22.57 -11.87 12.84
C HIS A 266 22.50 -10.60 11.98
N MET A 267 21.60 -9.68 12.29
CA MET A 267 21.47 -8.41 11.57
C MET A 267 22.77 -7.59 11.63
N MET A 268 23.45 -7.57 12.75
CA MET A 268 24.74 -6.88 12.87
C MET A 268 25.86 -7.49 12.03
N ASN A 269 25.67 -8.71 11.55
CA ASN A 269 26.64 -9.45 10.74
C ASN A 269 26.20 -9.64 9.29
N TRP A 270 25.13 -8.98 8.84
CA TRP A 270 24.69 -9.09 7.45
C TRP A 270 25.79 -8.65 6.50
N LYS A 271 26.04 -9.48 5.52
CA LYS A 271 27.01 -9.20 4.47
C LYS A 271 26.31 -8.56 3.29
N VAL A 272 27.00 -7.66 2.62
CA VAL A 272 26.53 -7.14 1.34
C VAL A 272 26.69 -8.25 0.30
N ALA A 273 25.58 -8.81 -0.15
CA ALA A 273 25.54 -9.84 -1.19
C ALA A 273 25.49 -9.24 -2.59
N ASP A 274 24.78 -8.10 -2.74
CA ASP A 274 24.63 -7.40 -4.02
C ASP A 274 24.93 -5.89 -3.85
N PRO A 275 26.21 -5.49 -4.04
CA PRO A 275 26.62 -4.09 -3.92
C PRO A 275 25.96 -3.16 -4.96
N ALA A 276 25.51 -3.69 -6.11
CA ALA A 276 24.87 -2.86 -7.14
C ALA A 276 23.54 -2.29 -6.63
N ARG A 277 22.79 -3.08 -5.87
CA ARG A 277 21.52 -2.63 -5.26
C ARG A 277 21.69 -1.47 -4.27
N LEU A 278 22.86 -1.34 -3.63
CA LEU A 278 23.14 -0.19 -2.74
C LEU A 278 23.33 1.11 -3.52
N SER A 279 23.72 1.04 -4.80
CA SER A 279 23.79 2.21 -5.67
C SER A 279 22.40 2.66 -6.14
N ASP A 280 21.45 1.75 -6.17
CA ASP A 280 20.08 1.99 -6.63
C ASP A 280 19.14 2.41 -5.47
N ALA A 281 19.58 2.20 -4.20
CA ALA A 281 18.89 2.61 -2.99
C ALA A 281 19.17 4.06 -2.63
#